data_c5b2738285eec5cf5121c9eac5526571
#
_entry.id   c5b2738285eec5cf5121c9eac5526571
#
_cell.length_a   1.000
_cell.length_b   1.000
_cell.length_c   1.000
_cell.angle_alpha   90.00
_cell.angle_beta   90.00
_cell.angle_gamma   90.00
#
_symmetry.space_group_name_H-M   'P 1'
#
loop_
_entity.id
_entity.type
_entity.pdbx_description
1 polymer ?
#
loop_
_entity_poly.entity_id
_entity_poly.type
_entity_poly.pdbx_seq_one_letter_code
_entity_poly.pdbx_strand_id
1 'polypeptide(L)'
;MGKTHLAQAIGWATLEKHPEKKVLYVDANRFQAQYTDAHLRNCVNDFIAFYQMIDLLIVDDIQFFAGKTGTQNVFFQIFNQLQLNGKQIVLVADQSPKLLQGLDDRMLTRFRWGLNVELEQPSSETRKAILKSKVKTDGLTIPDNVIDYIAEHVSDSVRELEGVVNSLLAQSTLTDAEINMDLVSRVVSSLVSTPERVISVSSIQELVCNYYGLEPRMLQSNSRKREVVQIGRAHV
;
A
#
# COMPACT_ATOMS: atom_id res chain seq x y z
N MET A 1 4.75 1.65 -0.90
CA MET A 1 4.81 2.92 -0.14
C MET A 1 5.65 2.86 1.15
N GLY A 2 6.00 1.76 1.77
CA GLY A 2 6.94 1.69 2.90
C GLY A 2 6.49 2.30 4.24
N LYS A 3 5.22 2.71 4.43
CA LYS A 3 4.71 3.31 5.68
C LYS A 3 4.95 2.44 6.90
N THR A 4 4.49 1.19 6.87
CA THR A 4 4.70 0.19 7.92
C THR A 4 6.18 -0.02 8.22
N HIS A 5 7.01 -0.14 7.17
CA HIS A 5 8.45 -0.33 7.31
C HIS A 5 9.12 0.84 8.03
N LEU A 6 8.78 2.08 7.64
CA LEU A 6 9.29 3.28 8.31
C LEU A 6 8.84 3.35 9.77
N ALA A 7 7.58 3.05 10.05
CA ALA A 7 7.04 3.03 11.41
C ALA A 7 7.76 2.01 12.30
N GLN A 8 8.03 0.81 11.79
CA GLN A 8 8.83 -0.20 12.49
C GLN A 8 10.28 0.25 12.67
N ALA A 9 10.89 0.86 11.66
CA ALA A 9 12.24 1.40 11.75
C ALA A 9 12.38 2.48 12.84
N ILE A 10 11.36 3.34 13.00
CA ILE A 10 11.29 4.30 14.10
C ILE A 10 11.30 3.59 15.46
N GLY A 11 10.53 2.50 15.59
CA GLY A 11 10.50 1.69 16.81
C GLY A 11 11.87 1.10 17.14
N TRP A 12 12.52 0.47 16.18
CA TRP A 12 13.85 -0.12 16.33
C TRP A 12 14.91 0.94 16.66
N ALA A 13 14.95 2.04 15.91
CA ALA A 13 15.90 3.14 16.18
C ALA A 13 15.68 3.76 17.57
N THR A 14 14.44 3.75 18.07
CA THR A 14 14.17 4.22 19.44
C THR A 14 14.74 3.25 20.47
N LEU A 15 14.57 1.95 20.29
CA LEU A 15 15.12 0.94 21.21
C LEU A 15 16.66 0.91 21.19
N GLU A 16 17.28 1.12 20.02
CA GLU A 16 18.75 1.22 19.92
C GLU A 16 19.30 2.43 20.71
N LYS A 17 18.64 3.57 20.64
CA LYS A 17 19.06 4.80 21.32
C LYS A 17 18.62 4.85 22.79
N HIS A 18 17.52 4.21 23.12
CA HIS A 18 16.86 4.28 24.43
C HIS A 18 16.34 2.89 24.82
N PRO A 19 17.25 1.95 25.22
CA PRO A 19 16.88 0.57 25.53
C PRO A 19 15.91 0.45 26.72
N GLU A 20 15.83 1.47 27.56
CA GLU A 20 14.94 1.53 28.73
C GLU A 20 13.49 1.82 28.35
N LYS A 21 13.22 2.33 27.14
CA LYS A 21 11.88 2.72 26.71
C LYS A 21 11.04 1.52 26.28
N LYS A 22 9.77 1.58 26.65
CA LYS A 22 8.76 0.62 26.23
C LYS A 22 8.18 1.04 24.88
N VAL A 23 8.54 0.32 23.82
CA VAL A 23 8.05 0.54 22.47
C VAL A 23 7.04 -0.55 22.12
N LEU A 24 5.86 -0.16 21.65
CA LEU A 24 4.82 -1.07 21.19
C LEU A 24 4.41 -0.72 19.76
N TYR A 25 4.51 -1.71 18.87
CA TYR A 25 3.90 -1.67 17.54
C TYR A 25 2.66 -2.57 17.53
N VAL A 26 1.55 -2.03 17.05
CA VAL A 26 0.29 -2.76 16.91
C VAL A 26 -0.45 -2.27 15.66
N ASP A 27 -1.06 -3.17 14.90
CA ASP A 27 -2.03 -2.78 13.87
C ASP A 27 -3.41 -2.56 14.48
N ALA A 28 -4.23 -1.74 13.83
CA ALA A 28 -5.54 -1.35 14.33
C ALA A 28 -6.52 -2.52 14.52
N ASN A 29 -6.45 -3.57 13.69
CA ASN A 29 -7.30 -4.75 13.86
C ASN A 29 -6.90 -5.56 15.09
N ARG A 30 -5.59 -5.71 15.33
CA ARG A 30 -5.08 -6.38 16.54
C ARG A 30 -5.42 -5.60 17.80
N PHE A 31 -5.29 -4.27 17.78
CA PHE A 31 -5.74 -3.40 18.87
C PHE A 31 -7.22 -3.62 19.17
N GLN A 32 -8.06 -3.63 18.13
CA GLN A 32 -9.51 -3.89 18.26
C GLN A 32 -9.79 -5.27 18.84
N ALA A 33 -9.11 -6.32 18.34
CA ALA A 33 -9.31 -7.68 18.84
C ALA A 33 -8.94 -7.79 20.33
N GLN A 34 -7.83 -7.18 20.74
CA GLN A 34 -7.41 -7.13 22.14
C GLN A 34 -8.42 -6.35 23.01
N TYR A 35 -8.92 -5.22 22.54
CA TYR A 35 -9.95 -4.47 23.23
C TYR A 35 -11.24 -5.26 23.37
N THR A 36 -11.68 -5.95 22.31
CA THR A 36 -12.90 -6.78 22.34
C THR A 36 -12.76 -7.93 23.34
N ASP A 37 -11.61 -8.58 23.39
CA ASP A 37 -11.33 -9.62 24.38
C ASP A 37 -11.33 -9.06 25.82
N ALA A 38 -10.68 -7.93 26.04
CA ALA A 38 -10.70 -7.24 27.33
C ALA A 38 -12.12 -6.84 27.76
N HIS A 39 -12.95 -6.42 26.80
CA HIS A 39 -14.35 -6.09 27.07
C HIS A 39 -15.16 -7.32 27.48
N LEU A 40 -15.02 -8.42 26.76
CA LEU A 40 -15.67 -9.70 27.08
C LEU A 40 -15.26 -10.26 28.45
N ARG A 41 -14.02 -10.04 28.85
CA ARG A 41 -13.47 -10.46 30.16
C ARG A 41 -13.69 -9.44 31.28
N ASN A 42 -14.36 -8.31 31.03
CA ASN A 42 -14.55 -7.21 31.98
C ASN A 42 -13.23 -6.63 32.54
N CYS A 43 -12.13 -6.65 31.76
CA CYS A 43 -10.81 -6.13 32.15
C CYS A 43 -10.34 -4.96 31.26
N VAL A 44 -11.27 -4.11 30.78
CA VAL A 44 -10.96 -2.95 29.93
C VAL A 44 -10.01 -1.96 30.62
N ASN A 45 -10.13 -1.81 31.96
CA ASN A 45 -9.22 -0.93 32.70
C ASN A 45 -7.78 -1.42 32.69
N ASP A 46 -7.55 -2.72 32.79
CA ASP A 46 -6.21 -3.31 32.70
C ASP A 46 -5.63 -3.13 31.30
N PHE A 47 -6.46 -3.28 30.25
CA PHE A 47 -6.08 -3.01 28.88
C PHE A 47 -5.63 -1.55 28.69
N ILE A 48 -6.41 -0.60 29.21
CA ILE A 48 -6.05 0.84 29.14
C ILE A 48 -4.76 1.10 29.92
N ALA A 49 -4.65 0.58 31.15
CA ALA A 49 -3.47 0.74 31.98
C ALA A 49 -2.20 0.19 31.32
N PHE A 50 -2.29 -0.95 30.64
CA PHE A 50 -1.18 -1.52 29.86
C PHE A 50 -0.69 -0.56 28.78
N TYR A 51 -1.60 -0.01 27.96
CA TYR A 51 -1.22 0.92 26.89
C TYR A 51 -0.66 2.24 27.43
N GLN A 52 -1.11 2.69 28.61
CA GLN A 52 -0.61 3.92 29.23
C GLN A 52 0.84 3.81 29.77
N MET A 53 1.34 2.59 29.95
CA MET A 53 2.74 2.35 30.34
C MET A 53 3.74 2.46 29.19
N ILE A 54 3.28 2.60 27.96
CA ILE A 54 4.11 2.62 26.75
C ILE A 54 4.74 4.01 26.57
N ASP A 55 6.01 4.05 26.20
CA ASP A 55 6.73 5.29 25.92
C ASP A 55 6.63 5.71 24.46
N LEU A 56 6.60 4.74 23.55
CA LEU A 56 6.36 4.95 22.13
C LEU A 56 5.29 3.95 21.65
N LEU A 57 4.11 4.46 21.35
CA LEU A 57 3.02 3.68 20.76
C LEU A 57 2.98 3.92 19.24
N ILE A 58 3.13 2.85 18.46
CA ILE A 58 3.01 2.86 17.01
C ILE A 58 1.75 2.09 16.63
N VAL A 59 0.78 2.77 16.00
CA VAL A 59 -0.46 2.14 15.53
C VAL A 59 -0.53 2.23 14.01
N ASP A 60 -0.55 1.07 13.38
CA ASP A 60 -0.63 0.97 11.93
C ASP A 60 -2.07 0.77 11.45
N ASP A 61 -2.35 1.25 10.25
CA ASP A 61 -3.62 1.10 9.54
C ASP A 61 -4.83 1.63 10.34
N ILE A 62 -4.72 2.81 10.93
CA ILE A 62 -5.78 3.41 11.78
C ILE A 62 -7.13 3.60 11.08
N GLN A 63 -7.20 3.57 9.74
CA GLN A 63 -8.45 3.59 8.99
C GLN A 63 -9.38 2.43 9.37
N PHE A 64 -8.86 1.31 9.87
CA PHE A 64 -9.66 0.18 10.34
C PHE A 64 -10.42 0.44 11.65
N PHE A 65 -10.19 1.57 12.32
CA PHE A 65 -11.07 2.00 13.42
C PHE A 65 -12.39 2.61 12.93
N ALA A 66 -12.53 2.89 11.64
CA ALA A 66 -13.74 3.47 11.06
C ALA A 66 -15.00 2.66 11.41
N GLY A 67 -16.04 3.35 11.88
CA GLY A 67 -17.32 2.74 12.28
C GLY A 67 -17.29 1.96 13.61
N LYS A 68 -16.15 1.87 14.30
CA LYS A 68 -15.98 1.08 15.54
C LYS A 68 -15.96 1.98 16.77
N THR A 69 -17.09 2.56 17.11
CA THR A 69 -17.22 3.61 18.15
C THR A 69 -16.60 3.22 19.49
N GLY A 70 -16.79 1.99 19.96
CA GLY A 70 -16.22 1.51 21.22
C GLY A 70 -14.69 1.53 21.21
N THR A 71 -14.09 1.00 20.13
CA THR A 71 -12.64 1.00 19.93
C THR A 71 -12.09 2.42 19.83
N GLN A 72 -12.78 3.29 19.08
CA GLN A 72 -12.38 4.69 18.94
C GLN A 72 -12.36 5.43 20.29
N ASN A 73 -13.39 5.23 21.13
CA ASN A 73 -13.47 5.87 22.45
C ASN A 73 -12.31 5.44 23.36
N VAL A 74 -12.02 4.15 23.41
CA VAL A 74 -10.91 3.63 24.23
C VAL A 74 -9.56 4.08 23.68
N PHE A 75 -9.36 4.02 22.37
CA PHE A 75 -8.15 4.53 21.75
C PHE A 75 -7.96 6.02 22.02
N PHE A 76 -9.01 6.82 21.91
CA PHE A 76 -8.96 8.25 22.23
C PHE A 76 -8.56 8.52 23.69
N GLN A 77 -9.05 7.72 24.64
CA GLN A 77 -8.67 7.81 26.06
C GLN A 77 -7.17 7.52 26.23
N ILE A 78 -6.66 6.43 25.63
CA ILE A 78 -5.24 6.05 25.66
C ILE A 78 -4.39 7.15 25.01
N PHE A 79 -4.79 7.63 23.85
CA PHE A 79 -4.10 8.69 23.11
C PHE A 79 -3.93 9.95 23.94
N ASN A 80 -5.02 10.45 24.54
CA ASN A 80 -4.96 11.66 25.38
C ASN A 80 -4.04 11.46 26.59
N GLN A 81 -4.10 10.32 27.25
CA GLN A 81 -3.26 10.04 28.41
C GLN A 81 -1.78 9.97 28.06
N LEU A 82 -1.44 9.31 26.95
CA LEU A 82 -0.07 9.26 26.45
C LEU A 82 0.43 10.66 26.09
N GLN A 83 -0.39 11.47 25.41
CA GLN A 83 -0.04 12.83 25.05
C GLN A 83 0.18 13.72 26.28
N LEU A 84 -0.69 13.65 27.29
CA LEU A 84 -0.56 14.40 28.54
C LEU A 84 0.72 14.04 29.31
N ASN A 85 1.14 12.78 29.23
CA ASN A 85 2.36 12.30 29.88
C ASN A 85 3.62 12.49 29.01
N GLY A 86 3.55 13.23 27.91
CA GLY A 86 4.69 13.49 27.03
C GLY A 86 5.23 12.25 26.31
N LYS A 87 4.41 11.20 26.18
CA LYS A 87 4.76 9.99 25.44
C LYS A 87 4.62 10.19 23.94
N GLN A 88 5.39 9.43 23.16
CA GLN A 88 5.36 9.54 21.69
C GLN A 88 4.32 8.59 21.10
N ILE A 89 3.58 9.09 20.12
CA ILE A 89 2.63 8.30 19.34
C ILE A 89 2.99 8.45 17.85
N VAL A 90 3.01 7.35 17.12
CA VAL A 90 3.16 7.30 15.67
C VAL A 90 1.93 6.59 15.11
N LEU A 91 1.23 7.25 14.21
CA LEU A 91 0.05 6.71 13.54
C LEU A 91 0.33 6.55 12.06
N VAL A 92 -0.10 5.43 11.51
CA VAL A 92 0.01 5.14 10.08
C VAL A 92 -1.38 4.95 9.50
N ALA A 93 -1.63 5.58 8.35
CA ALA A 93 -2.88 5.49 7.61
C ALA A 93 -2.62 5.38 6.10
N ASP A 94 -3.59 4.88 5.36
CA ASP A 94 -3.57 4.83 3.90
C ASP A 94 -3.88 6.20 3.27
N GLN A 95 -4.57 7.07 4.02
CA GLN A 95 -5.00 8.40 3.58
C GLN A 95 -4.64 9.48 4.61
N SER A 96 -4.63 10.72 4.16
CA SER A 96 -4.44 11.86 5.07
C SER A 96 -5.60 11.98 6.08
N PRO A 97 -5.36 12.57 7.27
CA PRO A 97 -6.42 12.73 8.28
C PRO A 97 -7.66 13.49 7.81
N LYS A 98 -7.54 14.27 6.73
CA LYS A 98 -8.68 15.00 6.12
C LYS A 98 -9.61 14.08 5.33
N LEU A 99 -9.10 12.98 4.81
CA LEU A 99 -9.82 12.05 3.93
C LEU A 99 -10.33 10.81 4.69
N LEU A 100 -9.85 10.59 5.92
CA LEU A 100 -10.30 9.47 6.75
C LEU A 100 -11.77 9.64 7.13
N GLN A 101 -12.60 8.72 6.65
CA GLN A 101 -14.04 8.69 6.93
C GLN A 101 -14.36 7.68 8.04
N GLY A 102 -15.46 7.93 8.77
CA GLY A 102 -15.94 6.99 9.81
C GLY A 102 -15.13 7.01 11.11
N LEU A 103 -14.19 7.94 11.26
CA LEU A 103 -13.52 8.24 12.52
C LEU A 103 -14.16 9.45 13.22
N ASP A 104 -14.14 9.45 14.54
CA ASP A 104 -14.65 10.54 15.38
C ASP A 104 -13.88 11.85 15.11
N ASP A 105 -14.60 12.95 14.93
CA ASP A 105 -14.01 14.27 14.66
C ASP A 105 -12.99 14.71 15.72
N ARG A 106 -13.18 14.28 16.98
CA ARG A 106 -12.22 14.55 18.07
C ARG A 106 -10.86 13.90 17.79
N MET A 107 -10.87 12.67 17.27
CA MET A 107 -9.63 11.96 16.87
C MET A 107 -8.99 12.66 15.69
N LEU A 108 -9.76 12.95 14.63
CA LEU A 108 -9.27 13.62 13.44
C LEU A 108 -8.64 14.97 13.76
N THR A 109 -9.23 15.74 14.68
CA THR A 109 -8.67 17.00 15.15
C THR A 109 -7.31 16.80 15.82
N ARG A 110 -7.17 15.77 16.65
CA ARG A 110 -5.89 15.45 17.32
C ARG A 110 -4.83 15.00 16.32
N PHE A 111 -5.20 14.18 15.33
CA PHE A 111 -4.27 13.71 14.30
C PHE A 111 -3.74 14.85 13.43
N ARG A 112 -4.54 15.90 13.21
CA ARG A 112 -4.12 17.09 12.46
C ARG A 112 -3.12 17.97 13.23
N TRP A 113 -3.10 17.91 14.54
CA TRP A 113 -2.20 18.73 15.38
C TRP A 113 -0.76 18.20 15.40
N GLY A 114 -0.57 16.92 15.09
CA GLY A 114 0.75 16.31 15.03
C GLY A 114 1.50 16.64 13.73
N LEU A 115 2.74 16.15 13.64
CA LEU A 115 3.50 16.15 12.40
C LEU A 115 2.84 15.17 11.42
N ASN A 116 2.31 15.69 10.32
CA ASN A 116 1.75 14.88 9.25
C ASN A 116 2.74 14.81 8.10
N VAL A 117 3.16 13.60 7.75
CA VAL A 117 4.11 13.33 6.66
C VAL A 117 3.42 12.42 5.64
N GLU A 118 3.41 12.84 4.41
CA GLU A 118 2.96 12.02 3.29
C GLU A 118 4.16 11.33 2.65
N LEU A 119 4.03 10.01 2.43
CA LEU A 119 5.03 9.24 1.73
C LEU A 119 4.63 9.09 0.26
N GLU A 120 5.44 9.63 -0.61
CA GLU A 120 5.31 9.49 -2.04
C GLU A 120 5.71 8.09 -2.52
N GLN A 121 5.36 7.79 -3.76
CA GLN A 121 5.86 6.57 -4.41
C GLN A 121 7.37 6.64 -4.57
N PRO A 122 8.10 5.53 -4.36
CA PRO A 122 9.54 5.51 -4.51
C PRO A 122 9.96 5.79 -5.95
N SER A 123 11.00 6.60 -6.12
CA SER A 123 11.62 6.82 -7.42
C SER A 123 12.18 5.51 -7.99
N SER A 124 12.45 5.46 -9.30
CA SER A 124 13.09 4.28 -9.92
C SER A 124 14.41 3.92 -9.24
N GLU A 125 15.23 4.90 -8.88
CA GLU A 125 16.46 4.66 -8.14
C GLU A 125 16.24 4.05 -6.76
N THR A 126 15.24 4.56 -6.03
CA THR A 126 14.85 3.99 -4.72
C THR A 126 14.35 2.56 -4.88
N ARG A 127 13.55 2.26 -5.91
CA ARG A 127 13.09 0.90 -6.20
C ARG A 127 14.26 -0.05 -6.49
N LYS A 128 15.24 0.38 -7.30
CA LYS A 128 16.47 -0.39 -7.56
C LYS A 128 17.25 -0.66 -6.28
N ALA A 129 17.39 0.33 -5.41
CA ALA A 129 18.07 0.17 -4.14
C ALA A 129 17.33 -0.83 -3.21
N ILE A 130 16.00 -0.76 -3.14
CA ILE A 130 15.16 -1.70 -2.39
C ILE A 130 15.34 -3.13 -2.95
N LEU A 131 15.27 -3.31 -4.26
CA LEU A 131 15.47 -4.61 -4.92
C LEU A 131 16.86 -5.18 -4.61
N LYS A 132 17.94 -4.38 -4.76
CA LYS A 132 19.31 -4.81 -4.46
C LYS A 132 19.45 -5.24 -3.01
N SER A 133 18.88 -4.49 -2.08
CA SER A 133 18.89 -4.83 -0.66
C SER A 133 18.15 -6.14 -0.39
N LYS A 134 16.96 -6.31 -0.97
CA LYS A 134 16.13 -7.52 -0.81
C LYS A 134 16.83 -8.76 -1.39
N VAL A 135 17.32 -8.66 -2.62
CA VAL A 135 18.09 -9.73 -3.30
C VAL A 135 19.28 -10.17 -2.47
N LYS A 136 20.05 -9.22 -1.91
CA LYS A 136 21.17 -9.50 -1.03
C LYS A 136 20.73 -10.21 0.26
N THR A 137 19.64 -9.76 0.86
CA THR A 137 19.12 -10.36 2.11
C THR A 137 18.65 -11.79 1.89
N ASP A 138 18.01 -12.05 0.74
CA ASP A 138 17.48 -13.37 0.38
C ASP A 138 18.57 -14.30 -0.21
N GLY A 139 19.81 -13.84 -0.30
CA GLY A 139 20.96 -14.64 -0.80
C GLY A 139 20.89 -14.94 -2.30
N LEU A 140 20.13 -14.15 -3.05
CA LEU A 140 19.98 -14.34 -4.50
C LEU A 140 21.08 -13.61 -5.26
N THR A 141 21.41 -14.16 -6.44
CA THR A 141 22.24 -13.48 -7.44
C THR A 141 21.38 -13.14 -8.64
N ILE A 142 21.07 -11.86 -8.79
CA ILE A 142 20.26 -11.35 -9.90
C ILE A 142 21.10 -10.34 -10.69
N PRO A 143 21.21 -10.47 -12.02
CA PRO A 143 21.94 -9.51 -12.85
C PRO A 143 21.34 -8.11 -12.78
N ASP A 144 22.19 -7.07 -12.88
CA ASP A 144 21.76 -5.67 -12.77
C ASP A 144 20.72 -5.28 -13.84
N ASN A 145 20.83 -5.79 -15.06
CA ASN A 145 19.85 -5.54 -16.12
C ASN A 145 18.45 -6.07 -15.76
N VAL A 146 18.37 -7.15 -15.00
CA VAL A 146 17.11 -7.71 -14.50
C VAL A 146 16.53 -6.84 -13.39
N ILE A 147 17.38 -6.36 -12.48
CA ILE A 147 16.97 -5.40 -11.44
C ILE A 147 16.43 -4.12 -12.07
N ASP A 148 17.11 -3.61 -13.09
CA ASP A 148 16.65 -2.44 -13.84
C ASP A 148 15.29 -2.67 -14.49
N TYR A 149 15.12 -3.80 -15.15
CA TYR A 149 13.85 -4.17 -15.79
C TYR A 149 12.70 -4.24 -14.78
N ILE A 150 12.89 -4.93 -13.65
CA ILE A 150 11.87 -5.03 -12.59
C ILE A 150 11.53 -3.63 -12.05
N ALA A 151 12.54 -2.81 -11.74
CA ALA A 151 12.32 -1.48 -11.20
C ALA A 151 11.59 -0.53 -12.15
N GLU A 152 11.69 -0.72 -13.46
CA GLU A 152 11.01 0.08 -14.48
C GLU A 152 9.56 -0.35 -14.67
N HIS A 153 9.29 -1.67 -14.67
CA HIS A 153 7.97 -2.21 -14.99
C HIS A 153 7.07 -2.39 -13.76
N VAL A 154 7.64 -2.44 -12.56
CA VAL A 154 6.90 -2.56 -11.30
C VAL A 154 6.96 -1.22 -10.56
N SER A 155 6.00 -0.35 -10.84
CA SER A 155 5.97 1.03 -10.31
C SER A 155 5.02 1.23 -9.14
N ASP A 156 3.97 0.43 -9.03
CA ASP A 156 2.80 0.77 -8.22
C ASP A 156 3.01 0.51 -6.73
N SER A 157 3.75 -0.54 -6.38
CA SER A 157 3.89 -0.94 -4.98
C SER A 157 5.22 -1.64 -4.68
N VAL A 158 5.85 -1.28 -3.56
CA VAL A 158 7.01 -2.03 -3.01
C VAL A 158 6.63 -3.49 -2.73
N ARG A 159 5.37 -3.77 -2.34
CA ARG A 159 4.89 -5.14 -2.12
C ARG A 159 4.89 -5.96 -3.42
N GLU A 160 4.60 -5.34 -4.55
CA GLU A 160 4.71 -5.99 -5.86
C GLU A 160 6.16 -6.30 -6.22
N LEU A 161 7.09 -5.37 -5.92
CA LEU A 161 8.52 -5.62 -6.08
C LEU A 161 8.97 -6.84 -5.26
N GLU A 162 8.57 -6.92 -4.00
CA GLU A 162 8.85 -8.06 -3.13
C GLU A 162 8.17 -9.34 -3.66
N GLY A 163 6.94 -9.24 -4.15
CA GLY A 163 6.20 -10.35 -4.76
C GLY A 163 6.94 -10.93 -5.98
N VAL A 164 7.48 -10.06 -6.85
CA VAL A 164 8.28 -10.48 -8.01
C VAL A 164 9.54 -11.20 -7.56
N VAL A 165 10.31 -10.65 -6.60
CA VAL A 165 11.53 -11.29 -6.09
C VAL A 165 11.22 -12.65 -5.46
N ASN A 166 10.17 -12.75 -4.64
CA ASN A 166 9.76 -14.02 -4.02
C ASN A 166 9.34 -15.06 -5.07
N SER A 167 8.65 -14.64 -6.13
CA SER A 167 8.24 -15.53 -7.22
C SER A 167 9.43 -16.00 -8.06
N LEU A 168 10.41 -15.12 -8.31
CA LEU A 168 11.65 -15.49 -8.98
C LEU A 168 12.46 -16.49 -8.15
N LEU A 169 12.56 -16.26 -6.84
CA LEU A 169 13.21 -17.17 -5.93
C LEU A 169 12.55 -18.55 -5.95
N ALA A 170 11.24 -18.61 -5.81
CA ALA A 170 10.49 -19.87 -5.82
C ALA A 170 10.68 -20.62 -7.14
N GLN A 171 10.57 -19.94 -8.29
CA GLN A 171 10.75 -20.58 -9.59
C GLN A 171 12.18 -21.03 -9.83
N SER A 172 13.18 -20.22 -9.52
CA SER A 172 14.60 -20.61 -9.63
C SER A 172 14.91 -21.83 -8.79
N THR A 173 14.41 -21.87 -7.53
CA THR A 173 14.63 -23.00 -6.61
C THR A 173 13.91 -24.29 -7.09
N LEU A 174 12.68 -24.17 -7.62
CA LEU A 174 11.90 -25.32 -8.07
C LEU A 174 12.41 -25.92 -9.40
N THR A 175 12.94 -25.08 -10.27
CA THR A 175 13.37 -25.51 -11.61
C THR A 175 14.88 -25.68 -11.73
N ASP A 176 15.64 -25.35 -10.67
CA ASP A 176 17.10 -25.26 -10.70
C ASP A 176 17.66 -24.42 -11.86
N ALA A 177 16.89 -23.41 -12.25
CA ALA A 177 17.18 -22.54 -13.40
C ALA A 177 17.74 -21.20 -12.95
N GLU A 178 18.71 -20.69 -13.68
CA GLU A 178 19.21 -19.34 -13.48
C GLU A 178 18.14 -18.28 -13.78
N ILE A 179 18.15 -17.21 -12.99
CA ILE A 179 17.24 -16.08 -13.18
C ILE A 179 17.70 -15.30 -14.43
N ASN A 180 17.00 -15.48 -15.54
CA ASN A 180 17.23 -14.81 -16.80
C ASN A 180 16.06 -13.89 -17.16
N MET A 181 16.25 -13.10 -18.25
CA MET A 181 15.29 -12.09 -18.68
C MET A 181 13.93 -12.70 -19.10
N ASP A 182 13.93 -13.90 -19.68
CA ASP A 182 12.70 -14.57 -20.12
C ASP A 182 11.85 -15.00 -18.91
N LEU A 183 12.49 -15.52 -17.88
CA LEU A 183 11.83 -15.85 -16.63
C LEU A 183 11.23 -14.61 -15.96
N VAL A 184 12.03 -13.54 -15.89
CA VAL A 184 11.62 -12.28 -15.27
C VAL A 184 10.45 -11.64 -16.01
N SER A 185 10.50 -11.56 -17.33
CA SER A 185 9.42 -10.96 -18.12
C SER A 185 8.09 -11.71 -17.95
N ARG A 186 8.12 -13.05 -17.85
CA ARG A 186 6.93 -13.85 -17.56
C ARG A 186 6.39 -13.60 -16.16
N VAL A 187 7.26 -13.57 -15.14
CA VAL A 187 6.85 -13.32 -13.76
C VAL A 187 6.27 -11.91 -13.60
N VAL A 188 6.95 -10.90 -14.14
CA VAL A 188 6.48 -9.51 -14.10
C VAL A 188 5.13 -9.40 -14.80
N SER A 189 4.97 -9.95 -16.01
CA SER A 189 3.71 -9.91 -16.74
C SER A 189 2.55 -10.64 -16.04
N SER A 190 2.84 -11.61 -15.18
CA SER A 190 1.82 -12.35 -14.45
C SER A 190 1.40 -11.69 -13.13
N LEU A 191 2.29 -10.92 -12.51
CA LEU A 191 2.07 -10.31 -11.19
C LEU A 191 1.69 -8.83 -11.26
N VAL A 192 2.29 -8.12 -12.22
CA VAL A 192 1.94 -6.73 -12.44
C VAL A 192 0.67 -6.73 -13.26
N SER A 193 -0.43 -6.30 -12.65
CA SER A 193 -1.63 -5.97 -13.41
C SER A 193 -1.21 -4.99 -14.49
N THR A 194 -1.28 -5.43 -15.74
CA THR A 194 -1.09 -4.50 -16.87
C THR A 194 -1.97 -3.29 -16.53
N PRO A 195 -1.43 -2.06 -16.49
CA PRO A 195 -2.29 -0.91 -16.19
C PRO A 195 -3.50 -1.07 -17.09
N GLU A 196 -4.70 -1.10 -16.49
CA GLU A 196 -5.94 -1.15 -17.26
C GLU A 196 -5.74 -0.14 -18.36
N ARG A 197 -5.68 -0.62 -19.62
CA ARG A 197 -5.60 0.31 -20.76
C ARG A 197 -6.72 1.27 -20.53
N VAL A 198 -6.38 2.53 -20.17
CA VAL A 198 -7.38 3.56 -20.03
C VAL A 198 -8.14 3.52 -21.34
N ILE A 199 -9.33 2.90 -21.29
CA ILE A 199 -10.17 2.76 -22.47
C ILE A 199 -10.63 4.17 -22.78
N SER A 200 -9.82 4.87 -23.58
CA SER A 200 -10.17 6.17 -24.09
C SER A 200 -11.10 6.02 -25.28
N VAL A 201 -11.94 7.02 -25.52
CA VAL A 201 -12.78 7.03 -26.73
C VAL A 201 -11.94 6.84 -27.99
N SER A 202 -10.73 7.39 -28.03
CA SER A 202 -9.79 7.21 -29.14
C SER A 202 -9.31 5.77 -29.28
N SER A 203 -9.01 5.06 -28.21
CA SER A 203 -8.59 3.64 -28.28
C SER A 203 -9.74 2.72 -28.71
N ILE A 204 -10.99 3.04 -28.33
CA ILE A 204 -12.17 2.33 -28.82
C ILE A 204 -12.35 2.59 -30.32
N GLN A 205 -12.23 3.85 -30.75
CA GLN A 205 -12.34 4.21 -32.16
C GLN A 205 -11.28 3.50 -33.04
N GLU A 206 -10.03 3.48 -32.60
CA GLU A 206 -8.95 2.76 -33.31
C GLU A 206 -9.24 1.26 -33.41
N LEU A 207 -9.70 0.63 -32.31
CA LEU A 207 -10.00 -0.80 -32.29
C LEU A 207 -11.17 -1.15 -33.20
N VAL A 208 -12.22 -0.32 -33.22
CA VAL A 208 -13.37 -0.45 -34.12
C VAL A 208 -12.94 -0.23 -35.59
N CYS A 209 -12.14 0.81 -35.85
CA CYS A 209 -11.63 1.08 -37.17
C CYS A 209 -10.79 -0.09 -37.74
N ASN A 210 -9.89 -0.64 -36.91
CA ASN A 210 -9.06 -1.78 -37.29
C ASN A 210 -9.92 -3.05 -37.56
N TYR A 211 -10.93 -3.30 -36.73
CA TYR A 211 -11.81 -4.45 -36.91
C TYR A 211 -12.64 -4.38 -38.18
N TYR A 212 -13.13 -3.20 -38.59
CA TYR A 212 -13.96 -2.99 -39.77
C TYR A 212 -13.17 -2.52 -40.99
N GLY A 213 -11.84 -2.36 -40.89
CA GLY A 213 -10.99 -1.86 -42.01
C GLY A 213 -11.30 -0.43 -42.43
N LEU A 214 -11.69 0.43 -41.48
CA LEU A 214 -12.07 1.82 -41.70
C LEU A 214 -10.98 2.79 -41.21
N GLU A 215 -10.84 3.92 -41.88
CA GLU A 215 -10.02 5.02 -41.33
C GLU A 215 -10.75 5.78 -40.24
N PRO A 216 -10.07 6.18 -39.12
CA PRO A 216 -10.68 6.90 -37.99
C PRO A 216 -11.46 8.15 -38.42
N ARG A 217 -11.02 8.83 -39.45
CA ARG A 217 -11.69 10.00 -40.03
C ARG A 217 -13.06 9.71 -40.62
N MET A 218 -13.32 8.47 -41.02
CA MET A 218 -14.62 8.06 -41.60
C MET A 218 -15.70 7.95 -40.52
N LEU A 219 -15.36 7.61 -39.27
CA LEU A 219 -16.32 7.56 -38.16
C LEU A 219 -16.85 8.96 -37.78
N GLN A 220 -16.09 10.01 -38.04
CA GLN A 220 -16.47 11.39 -37.75
C GLN A 220 -17.09 12.09 -38.98
N SER A 221 -17.18 11.41 -40.11
CA SER A 221 -17.71 11.97 -41.35
C SER A 221 -19.22 11.72 -41.48
N ASN A 222 -19.94 12.63 -42.16
CA ASN A 222 -21.34 12.44 -42.55
C ASN A 222 -21.51 11.43 -43.70
N SER A 223 -20.59 10.47 -43.86
CA SER A 223 -20.61 9.48 -44.88
C SER A 223 -21.80 8.53 -44.74
N ARG A 224 -22.59 8.33 -45.79
CA ARG A 224 -23.73 7.42 -45.84
C ARG A 224 -23.34 6.01 -46.34
N LYS A 225 -22.06 5.69 -46.37
CA LYS A 225 -21.63 4.33 -46.72
C LYS A 225 -22.20 3.32 -45.71
N ARG A 226 -22.74 2.20 -46.25
CA ARG A 226 -23.47 1.20 -45.47
C ARG A 226 -22.67 0.69 -44.23
N GLU A 227 -21.37 0.53 -44.37
CA GLU A 227 -20.44 0.06 -43.33
C GLU A 227 -20.34 1.05 -42.16
N VAL A 228 -20.26 2.35 -42.46
CA VAL A 228 -20.20 3.42 -41.41
C VAL A 228 -21.54 3.60 -40.69
N VAL A 229 -22.67 3.49 -41.43
CA VAL A 229 -24.01 3.67 -40.90
C VAL A 229 -24.45 2.50 -40.00
N GLN A 230 -24.02 1.27 -40.27
CA GLN A 230 -24.32 0.10 -39.49
C GLN A 230 -23.66 0.16 -38.08
N ILE A 231 -22.44 0.67 -38.00
CA ILE A 231 -21.75 0.85 -36.71
C ILE A 231 -22.46 1.91 -35.84
N GLY A 232 -22.92 3.02 -36.43
CA GLY A 232 -23.63 4.07 -35.69
C GLY A 232 -25.03 3.65 -35.22
N ARG A 233 -25.68 2.63 -35.81
CA ARG A 233 -27.01 2.15 -35.40
C ARG A 233 -26.98 1.05 -34.30
N ALA A 234 -25.83 0.48 -34.01
CA ALA A 234 -25.69 -0.51 -32.94
C ALA A 234 -25.66 0.11 -31.52
N HIS A 235 -25.75 1.45 -31.42
CA HIS A 235 -25.66 2.18 -30.16
C HIS A 235 -26.86 3.15 -29.92
N VAL A 236 -28.04 2.85 -30.44
CA VAL A 236 -29.29 3.57 -30.08
C VAL A 236 -30.29 2.55 -29.56
#